data_454030e8a4932ef8fbb8241bdd447e21
#
_entry.id   454030e8a4932ef8fbb8241bdd447e21
#
_cell.length_a   1.000
_cell.length_b   1.000
_cell.length_c   1.000
_cell.angle_alpha   90.00
_cell.angle_beta   90.00
_cell.angle_gamma   90.00
#
_symmetry.space_group_name_H-M   'P 1'
#
loop_
_entity.id
_entity.type
_entity.pdbx_description
1 polymer ?
#
loop_
_entity_poly.entity_id
_entity_poly.type
_entity_poly.pdbx_seq_one_letter_code
_entity_poly.pdbx_strand_id
1 'polypeptide(L)'
;MNLTTTLTPLACALMLSFSAHAVTAQAFKNVIDRSGAPQYMQDFDADDHQRFNPFFDLGAWHGHLLPDGPATMGGFPGPALLTEEYINFMANNFDRLTVYQHGKKVDFTLEAYSIPGALVQKLSSKDVQVEMTLRFASPRTSLLETKITSNSPLDLVWDGELLEKLAAKEGKALSDKTIDEAFPDYQRRLSATPDGLTVSFGKVRAASDLMTSGESQYQIHRSLVTETRIDGHRFTSSAEIRGSTTLYTTYSHLLTAEQARREKAQIRDILARPAYYLTASEERWDGYLQKGLSNPDATAEQTRVAVKAIETLNGNWRAPGGAVHYHTVTPSVTGRWFSGNQTWPWDTWKQAYAMAHFNPDIAKENIRAVFSWQIKANDKVRPQDAGFVPDLIAWNLSPERGGDGGNWN
;
A
#
# COMPACT_ATOMS: atom_id res chain seq x y z
N MET A 1 -22.42 -75.02 39.58
CA MET A 1 -22.44 -74.25 38.33
C MET A 1 -22.25 -72.77 38.71
N ASN A 2 -20.99 -72.33 38.71
CA ASN A 2 -20.67 -70.94 39.08
C ASN A 2 -20.23 -70.22 37.80
N LEU A 3 -21.03 -69.23 37.38
CA LEU A 3 -20.63 -68.31 36.28
C LEU A 3 -19.86 -67.14 36.90
N THR A 4 -18.60 -67.06 36.54
CA THR A 4 -17.71 -65.92 36.81
C THR A 4 -17.81 -64.97 35.64
N THR A 5 -18.42 -63.80 35.82
CA THR A 5 -18.44 -62.68 34.87
C THR A 5 -17.18 -61.83 35.03
N THR A 6 -16.32 -61.83 34.00
CA THR A 6 -15.17 -60.95 33.90
C THR A 6 -15.60 -59.60 33.36
N LEU A 7 -15.43 -58.54 34.12
CA LEU A 7 -15.56 -57.14 33.71
C LEU A 7 -14.26 -56.70 33.08
N THR A 8 -14.33 -56.33 31.79
CA THR A 8 -13.25 -55.67 31.07
C THR A 8 -13.30 -54.15 31.36
N PRO A 9 -12.19 -53.49 31.73
CA PRO A 9 -12.20 -52.02 31.88
C PRO A 9 -12.15 -51.36 30.51
N LEU A 10 -13.17 -50.52 30.28
CA LEU A 10 -13.25 -49.61 29.13
C LEU A 10 -12.26 -48.48 29.37
N ALA A 11 -11.13 -48.48 28.66
CA ALA A 11 -10.17 -47.39 28.67
C ALA A 11 -10.78 -46.19 27.87
N CYS A 12 -11.25 -45.19 28.59
CA CYS A 12 -11.64 -43.92 28.01
C CYS A 12 -10.40 -43.15 27.62
N ALA A 13 -9.99 -43.21 26.36
CA ALA A 13 -8.96 -42.36 25.81
C ALA A 13 -9.55 -40.92 25.68
N LEU A 14 -9.22 -40.02 26.60
CA LEU A 14 -9.40 -38.60 26.43
C LEU A 14 -8.48 -38.16 25.26
N MET A 15 -9.04 -38.00 24.08
CA MET A 15 -8.41 -37.21 23.03
C MET A 15 -8.46 -35.75 23.45
N LEU A 16 -7.37 -35.24 24.01
CA LEU A 16 -7.10 -33.83 24.10
C LEU A 16 -6.93 -33.30 22.67
N SER A 17 -8.02 -32.82 22.08
CA SER A 17 -7.95 -32.01 20.88
C SER A 17 -7.24 -30.70 21.24
N PHE A 18 -5.94 -30.66 21.00
CA PHE A 18 -5.23 -29.38 20.89
C PHE A 18 -5.87 -28.64 19.70
N SER A 19 -6.75 -27.72 19.98
CA SER A 19 -7.14 -26.67 19.02
C SER A 19 -5.88 -25.88 18.76
N ALA A 20 -5.17 -26.22 17.70
CA ALA A 20 -4.14 -25.32 17.16
C ALA A 20 -4.87 -23.99 16.88
N HIS A 21 -4.61 -22.98 17.68
CA HIS A 21 -5.14 -21.65 17.43
C HIS A 21 -4.64 -21.25 16.05
N ALA A 22 -5.57 -20.99 15.13
CA ALA A 22 -5.22 -20.55 13.80
C ALA A 22 -4.36 -19.30 13.92
N VAL A 23 -3.19 -19.32 13.26
CA VAL A 23 -2.29 -18.17 13.23
C VAL A 23 -2.99 -17.05 12.46
N THR A 24 -3.20 -15.91 13.10
CA THR A 24 -3.85 -14.75 12.50
C THR A 24 -2.92 -13.55 12.42
N ALA A 25 -3.18 -12.64 11.50
CA ALA A 25 -2.41 -11.41 11.32
C ALA A 25 -2.37 -10.56 12.61
N GLN A 26 -3.42 -10.59 13.42
CA GLN A 26 -3.52 -9.84 14.69
C GLN A 26 -2.43 -10.19 15.70
N ALA A 27 -1.84 -11.39 15.61
CA ALA A 27 -0.76 -11.82 16.50
C ALA A 27 0.58 -11.12 16.23
N PHE A 28 0.74 -10.46 15.08
CA PHE A 28 2.02 -9.93 14.61
C PHE A 28 2.01 -8.42 14.44
N LYS A 29 1.98 -7.69 15.54
CA LYS A 29 2.08 -6.23 15.50
C LYS A 29 3.51 -5.76 15.22
N ASN A 30 3.64 -4.73 14.39
CA ASN A 30 4.88 -4.01 14.10
C ASN A 30 6.07 -4.92 13.75
N VAL A 31 5.84 -5.91 12.89
CA VAL A 31 6.93 -6.77 12.37
C VAL A 31 7.83 -5.95 11.46
N ILE A 32 7.24 -5.08 10.66
CA ILE A 32 7.94 -4.02 9.92
C ILE A 32 7.51 -2.69 10.51
N ASP A 33 8.48 -1.82 10.81
CA ASP A 33 8.17 -0.43 11.15
C ASP A 33 7.63 0.28 9.91
N ARG A 34 6.38 0.73 10.00
CA ARG A 34 5.66 1.46 8.96
C ARG A 34 5.51 2.94 9.27
N SER A 35 6.10 3.42 10.37
CA SER A 35 6.02 4.83 10.74
C SER A 35 6.90 5.70 9.85
N GLY A 36 6.49 6.95 9.63
CA GLY A 36 7.30 7.89 8.88
C GLY A 36 6.60 9.21 8.58
N ALA A 37 7.43 10.19 8.27
CA ALA A 37 7.01 11.53 7.86
C ALA A 37 7.75 11.90 6.57
N PRO A 38 7.10 11.84 5.41
CA PRO A 38 7.73 12.07 4.10
C PRO A 38 8.46 13.40 3.95
N GLN A 39 8.04 14.45 4.65
CA GLN A 39 8.73 15.75 4.63
C GLN A 39 10.16 15.70 5.18
N TYR A 40 10.51 14.64 5.88
CA TYR A 40 11.87 14.46 6.42
C TYR A 40 12.73 13.52 5.58
N MET A 41 12.25 13.09 4.44
CA MET A 41 13.06 12.33 3.48
C MET A 41 14.14 13.24 2.90
N GLN A 42 15.36 12.72 2.81
CA GLN A 42 16.51 13.56 2.52
C GLN A 42 16.81 13.68 1.03
N ASP A 43 17.03 12.59 0.34
CA ASP A 43 17.38 12.60 -1.07
C ASP A 43 16.82 11.35 -1.74
N PHE A 44 16.44 11.44 -3.03
CA PHE A 44 16.08 10.28 -3.81
C PHE A 44 17.26 9.31 -3.98
N ASP A 45 18.48 9.76 -3.93
CA ASP A 45 19.68 8.95 -4.04
C ASP A 45 20.23 8.48 -2.70
N ALA A 46 19.82 9.07 -1.59
CA ALA A 46 20.36 8.71 -0.31
C ALA A 46 19.72 7.43 0.24
N ASP A 47 20.46 6.69 1.05
CA ASP A 47 20.01 5.53 1.79
C ASP A 47 18.79 5.81 2.70
N ASP A 48 18.49 7.08 2.95
CA ASP A 48 17.38 7.53 3.77
C ASP A 48 16.00 7.23 3.18
N HIS A 49 15.86 7.07 1.87
CA HIS A 49 14.63 6.56 1.26
C HIS A 49 14.29 5.16 1.73
N GLN A 50 15.31 4.37 1.99
CA GLN A 50 15.17 3.01 2.50
C GLN A 50 14.75 2.99 3.97
N ARG A 51 14.81 4.11 4.65
CA ARG A 51 14.42 4.27 6.05
C ARG A 51 12.91 4.13 6.25
N PHE A 52 12.11 4.52 5.26
CA PHE A 52 10.66 4.41 5.32
C PHE A 52 10.19 3.16 4.59
N ASN A 53 9.31 2.40 5.25
CA ASN A 53 8.71 1.20 4.70
C ASN A 53 7.20 1.38 4.51
N PRO A 54 6.75 2.09 3.47
CA PRO A 54 5.32 2.26 3.21
C PRO A 54 4.62 0.91 3.09
N PHE A 55 3.39 0.85 3.57
CA PHE A 55 2.54 -0.30 3.42
C PHE A 55 1.94 -0.34 2.02
N PHE A 56 2.29 -1.36 1.26
CA PHE A 56 1.72 -1.75 -0.03
C PHE A 56 1.16 -3.15 0.08
N ASP A 57 0.13 -3.47 -0.70
CA ASP A 57 -0.47 -4.80 -0.76
C ASP A 57 -1.21 -5.01 -2.08
N LEU A 58 -1.56 -6.24 -2.44
CA LEU A 58 -2.28 -6.61 -3.67
C LEU A 58 -1.63 -6.14 -4.98
N GLY A 59 -0.34 -5.89 -4.96
CA GLY A 59 0.37 -5.35 -6.12
C GLY A 59 0.08 -3.87 -6.38
N ALA A 60 -0.31 -3.12 -5.35
CA ALA A 60 -0.67 -1.72 -5.47
C ALA A 60 0.50 -0.83 -5.89
N TRP A 61 0.16 0.27 -6.56
CA TRP A 61 1.07 1.31 -7.05
C TRP A 61 1.06 2.56 -6.18
N HIS A 62 0.47 2.48 -5.01
CA HIS A 62 0.56 3.49 -3.95
C HIS A 62 0.66 2.80 -2.60
N GLY A 63 1.20 3.51 -1.63
CA GLY A 63 1.37 3.00 -0.27
C GLY A 63 1.22 4.10 0.76
N HIS A 64 1.07 3.68 2.01
CA HIS A 64 0.82 4.57 3.14
C HIS A 64 1.78 4.25 4.29
N LEU A 65 2.03 5.25 5.13
CA LEU A 65 2.78 5.12 6.37
C LEU A 65 1.85 5.23 7.59
N LEU A 66 2.33 4.81 8.73
CA LEU A 66 1.76 5.16 10.03
C LEU A 66 2.29 6.53 10.47
N PRO A 67 1.51 7.31 11.23
CA PRO A 67 2.00 8.51 11.86
C PRO A 67 3.18 8.19 12.80
N ASP A 68 4.18 9.07 12.77
CA ASP A 68 5.37 9.01 13.63
C ASP A 68 5.16 9.70 14.98
N GLY A 69 3.99 10.33 15.17
CA GLY A 69 3.64 11.00 16.42
C GLY A 69 2.29 11.72 16.37
N PRO A 70 1.90 12.39 17.46
CA PRO A 70 0.63 13.11 17.57
C PRO A 70 0.41 14.21 16.53
N ALA A 71 1.50 14.79 16.01
CA ALA A 71 1.43 15.87 15.00
C ALA A 71 0.87 15.37 13.66
N THR A 72 1.04 14.08 13.36
CA THR A 72 0.63 13.44 12.09
C THR A 72 -0.55 12.47 12.26
N MET A 73 -1.13 12.34 13.46
CA MET A 73 -2.29 11.47 13.72
C MET A 73 -3.54 11.91 12.96
N GLY A 74 -4.47 10.97 12.75
CA GLY A 74 -5.76 11.19 12.09
C GLY A 74 -5.72 10.96 10.58
N GLY A 75 -4.57 10.57 10.03
CA GLY A 75 -4.40 10.18 8.63
C GLY A 75 -3.22 9.23 8.48
N PHE A 76 -3.00 8.72 7.28
CA PHE A 76 -1.88 7.84 6.96
C PHE A 76 -0.87 8.60 6.11
N PRO A 77 0.32 8.95 6.66
CA PRO A 77 1.31 9.74 5.95
C PRO A 77 1.66 9.23 4.56
N GLY A 78 1.91 10.14 3.66
CA GLY A 78 2.00 9.93 2.23
C GLY A 78 0.80 10.53 1.50
N PRO A 79 0.30 9.90 0.44
CA PRO A 79 0.72 8.59 -0.07
C PRO A 79 2.08 8.60 -0.74
N ALA A 80 2.74 7.44 -0.68
CA ALA A 80 3.81 7.11 -1.60
C ALA A 80 3.18 6.67 -2.92
N LEU A 81 3.55 7.28 -4.02
CA LEU A 81 3.08 6.95 -5.35
C LEU A 81 4.21 6.32 -6.15
N LEU A 82 4.00 5.14 -6.69
CA LEU A 82 4.85 4.61 -7.74
C LEU A 82 4.39 5.22 -9.07
N THR A 83 5.17 6.10 -9.61
CA THR A 83 4.95 6.68 -10.94
C THR A 83 5.32 5.64 -12.01
N GLU A 84 5.64 6.03 -13.23
CA GLU A 84 5.98 5.00 -14.24
C GLU A 84 7.26 4.23 -13.90
N GLU A 85 8.10 4.74 -13.00
CA GLU A 85 9.39 4.10 -12.71
C GLU A 85 9.82 4.19 -11.25
N TYR A 86 9.60 5.35 -10.61
CA TYR A 86 10.13 5.64 -9.29
C TYR A 86 9.04 5.92 -8.28
N ILE A 87 9.39 5.73 -7.01
CA ILE A 87 8.55 6.14 -5.89
C ILE A 87 8.67 7.65 -5.67
N ASN A 88 7.53 8.31 -5.47
CA ASN A 88 7.44 9.70 -5.08
C ASN A 88 6.42 9.86 -3.96
N PHE A 89 6.69 10.70 -2.98
CA PHE A 89 5.69 11.06 -1.97
C PHE A 89 4.91 12.26 -2.43
N MET A 90 3.60 12.13 -2.47
CA MET A 90 2.69 13.20 -2.91
C MET A 90 2.51 14.27 -1.83
N ALA A 91 2.44 13.85 -0.58
CA ALA A 91 2.19 14.70 0.58
C ALA A 91 2.88 14.13 1.82
N ASN A 92 2.94 14.91 2.90
CA ASN A 92 3.32 14.38 4.20
C ASN A 92 2.17 13.54 4.80
N ASN A 93 0.97 14.12 4.85
CA ASN A 93 -0.25 13.46 5.29
C ASN A 93 -1.43 14.10 4.55
N PHE A 94 -1.90 13.46 3.47
CA PHE A 94 -2.78 14.10 2.49
C PHE A 94 -4.26 14.09 2.86
N ASP A 95 -4.70 13.30 3.80
CA ASP A 95 -6.13 13.23 4.18
C ASP A 95 -6.26 13.04 5.68
N ARG A 96 -5.91 14.09 6.42
CA ARG A 96 -5.85 14.05 7.87
C ARG A 96 -7.16 14.49 8.50
N LEU A 97 -7.80 13.59 9.24
CA LEU A 97 -9.01 13.86 10.01
C LEU A 97 -8.69 14.63 11.30
N THR A 98 -9.35 15.74 11.48
CA THR A 98 -9.48 16.48 12.75
C THR A 98 -10.94 16.45 13.17
N VAL A 99 -11.20 16.17 14.43
CA VAL A 99 -12.56 16.09 15.01
C VAL A 99 -12.81 17.28 15.92
N TYR A 100 -13.99 17.89 15.77
CA TYR A 100 -14.45 18.96 16.64
C TYR A 100 -15.74 18.53 17.34
N GLN A 101 -15.86 18.90 18.61
CA GLN A 101 -17.04 18.69 19.43
C GLN A 101 -17.42 20.02 20.08
N HIS A 102 -18.67 20.47 19.88
CA HIS A 102 -19.14 21.78 20.36
C HIS A 102 -18.21 22.94 19.92
N GLY A 103 -17.73 22.91 18.66
CA GLY A 103 -16.84 23.91 18.08
C GLY A 103 -15.40 23.90 18.61
N LYS A 104 -15.02 22.94 19.46
CA LYS A 104 -13.66 22.78 19.97
C LYS A 104 -13.00 21.54 19.39
N LYS A 105 -11.73 21.67 18.99
CA LYS A 105 -10.92 20.52 18.57
C LYS A 105 -10.82 19.52 19.71
N VAL A 106 -11.05 18.26 19.40
CA VAL A 106 -10.87 17.15 20.33
C VAL A 106 -9.38 16.78 20.39
N ASP A 107 -8.82 16.77 21.59
CA ASP A 107 -7.46 16.31 21.84
C ASP A 107 -7.46 14.80 22.06
N PHE A 108 -6.66 14.08 21.27
CA PHE A 108 -6.56 12.64 21.33
C PHE A 108 -5.20 12.16 21.82
N THR A 109 -5.18 11.02 22.48
CA THR A 109 -4.01 10.14 22.58
C THR A 109 -3.98 9.22 21.38
N LEU A 110 -2.78 8.85 20.91
CA LEU A 110 -2.57 8.01 19.73
C LEU A 110 -2.00 6.64 20.14
N GLU A 111 -2.62 5.56 19.66
CA GLU A 111 -1.99 4.25 19.48
C GLU A 111 -1.95 3.97 17.97
N ALA A 112 -0.76 3.71 17.40
CA ALA A 112 -0.60 3.37 15.99
C ALA A 112 0.26 2.12 15.84
N TYR A 113 -0.17 1.18 14.99
CA TYR A 113 0.57 -0.06 14.72
C TYR A 113 0.20 -0.65 13.37
N SER A 114 1.13 -1.42 12.81
CA SER A 114 0.87 -2.28 11.65
C SER A 114 0.62 -3.71 12.09
N ILE A 115 -0.17 -4.42 11.31
CA ILE A 115 -0.28 -5.88 11.29
C ILE A 115 -0.12 -6.35 9.84
N PRO A 116 0.19 -7.62 9.57
CA PRO A 116 0.15 -8.13 8.22
C PRO A 116 -1.18 -7.81 7.53
N GLY A 117 -1.12 -7.02 6.45
CA GLY A 117 -2.29 -6.61 5.68
C GLY A 117 -3.07 -5.41 6.19
N ALA A 118 -2.61 -4.69 7.23
CA ALA A 118 -3.28 -3.45 7.64
C ALA A 118 -2.38 -2.47 8.39
N LEU A 119 -2.78 -1.20 8.31
CA LEU A 119 -2.35 -0.14 9.22
C LEU A 119 -3.51 0.26 10.14
N VAL A 120 -3.24 0.45 11.42
CA VAL A 120 -4.25 0.76 12.42
C VAL A 120 -3.85 1.98 13.23
N GLN A 121 -4.80 2.89 13.45
CA GLN A 121 -4.70 3.99 14.41
C GLN A 121 -5.90 3.95 15.35
N LYS A 122 -5.66 4.20 16.64
CA LYS A 122 -6.70 4.42 17.65
C LYS A 122 -6.45 5.76 18.30
N LEU A 123 -7.41 6.66 18.15
CA LEU A 123 -7.41 7.98 18.72
C LEU A 123 -8.41 7.97 19.87
N SER A 124 -7.95 8.26 21.08
CA SER A 124 -8.77 8.16 22.28
C SER A 124 -8.83 9.48 23.04
N SER A 125 -10.05 9.94 23.31
CA SER A 125 -10.32 11.00 24.27
C SER A 125 -11.33 10.51 25.30
N LYS A 126 -11.73 11.40 26.25
CA LYS A 126 -12.74 11.07 27.27
C LYS A 126 -14.10 10.72 26.64
N ASP A 127 -14.51 11.47 25.62
CA ASP A 127 -15.90 11.44 25.11
C ASP A 127 -15.98 10.94 23.66
N VAL A 128 -14.84 10.84 22.95
CA VAL A 128 -14.77 10.44 21.56
C VAL A 128 -13.66 9.41 21.38
N GLN A 129 -13.99 8.34 20.64
CA GLN A 129 -13.03 7.33 20.21
C GLN A 129 -13.08 7.25 18.69
N VAL A 130 -11.90 7.17 18.04
CA VAL A 130 -11.79 6.96 16.59
C VAL A 130 -10.84 5.81 16.34
N GLU A 131 -11.32 4.76 15.68
CA GLU A 131 -10.48 3.66 15.19
C GLU A 131 -10.43 3.71 13.67
N MET A 132 -9.22 3.75 13.12
CA MET A 132 -8.95 3.83 11.69
C MET A 132 -8.17 2.60 11.26
N THR A 133 -8.71 1.83 10.31
CA THR A 133 -8.07 0.64 9.75
C THR A 133 -7.97 0.75 8.24
N LEU A 134 -6.74 0.78 7.71
CA LEU A 134 -6.47 0.87 6.29
C LEU A 134 -6.00 -0.48 5.74
N ARG A 135 -6.67 -0.96 4.68
CA ARG A 135 -6.36 -2.20 3.93
C ARG A 135 -6.44 -1.93 2.43
N PHE A 136 -5.85 -2.81 1.63
CA PHE A 136 -6.05 -2.76 0.18
C PHE A 136 -7.26 -3.62 -0.22
N ALA A 137 -8.13 -3.04 -1.06
CA ALA A 137 -9.33 -3.68 -1.61
C ALA A 137 -9.13 -4.12 -3.07
N SER A 138 -8.23 -3.46 -3.80
CA SER A 138 -7.82 -3.81 -5.15
C SER A 138 -6.35 -3.44 -5.40
N PRO A 139 -5.75 -3.86 -6.54
CA PRO A 139 -4.40 -3.40 -6.93
C PRO A 139 -4.26 -1.89 -7.14
N ARG A 140 -5.36 -1.15 -7.16
CA ARG A 140 -5.36 0.30 -7.41
C ARG A 140 -5.96 1.11 -6.29
N THR A 141 -6.69 0.45 -5.37
CA THR A 141 -7.50 1.13 -4.36
C THR A 141 -7.28 0.55 -2.97
N SER A 142 -6.88 1.38 -2.03
CA SER A 142 -6.94 1.09 -0.61
C SER A 142 -8.28 1.57 -0.01
N LEU A 143 -8.73 0.89 1.04
CA LEU A 143 -9.96 1.15 1.77
C LEU A 143 -9.63 1.46 3.22
N LEU A 144 -10.07 2.61 3.68
CA LEU A 144 -10.01 3.03 5.07
C LEU A 144 -11.39 2.89 5.72
N GLU A 145 -11.47 2.10 6.76
CA GLU A 145 -12.59 2.09 7.71
C GLU A 145 -12.28 3.04 8.86
N THR A 146 -13.19 3.97 9.16
CA THR A 146 -13.09 4.89 10.29
C THR A 146 -14.31 4.72 11.18
N LYS A 147 -14.14 4.06 12.32
CA LYS A 147 -15.17 3.87 13.35
C LYS A 147 -15.07 5.01 14.35
N ILE A 148 -16.13 5.78 14.48
CA ILE A 148 -16.23 6.89 15.43
C ILE A 148 -17.28 6.53 16.48
N THR A 149 -16.91 6.63 17.75
CA THR A 149 -17.82 6.46 18.88
C THR A 149 -17.94 7.79 19.62
N SER A 150 -19.16 8.32 19.69
CA SER A 150 -19.49 9.56 20.38
C SER A 150 -20.96 9.58 20.78
N ASN A 151 -21.27 10.21 21.91
CA ASN A 151 -22.64 10.43 22.37
C ASN A 151 -23.22 11.79 21.94
N SER A 152 -22.45 12.58 21.21
CA SER A 152 -22.85 13.93 20.73
C SER A 152 -22.50 14.12 19.27
N PRO A 153 -23.12 15.11 18.61
CA PRO A 153 -22.74 15.53 17.27
C PRO A 153 -21.27 15.95 17.20
N LEU A 154 -20.64 15.68 16.08
CA LEU A 154 -19.24 16.03 15.80
C LEU A 154 -19.13 16.69 14.42
N ASP A 155 -18.23 17.66 14.32
CA ASP A 155 -17.79 18.21 13.05
C ASP A 155 -16.48 17.50 12.67
N LEU A 156 -16.46 16.93 11.49
CA LEU A 156 -15.32 16.23 10.92
C LEU A 156 -14.68 17.11 9.87
N VAL A 157 -13.37 17.29 9.98
CA VAL A 157 -12.60 18.09 9.02
C VAL A 157 -11.42 17.26 8.54
N TRP A 158 -11.34 17.06 7.24
CA TRP A 158 -10.16 16.48 6.58
C TRP A 158 -9.38 17.60 5.92
N ASP A 159 -8.09 17.58 6.09
CA ASP A 159 -7.17 18.53 5.46
C ASP A 159 -5.97 17.84 4.82
N GLY A 160 -5.39 18.47 3.83
CA GLY A 160 -4.18 18.00 3.20
C GLY A 160 -3.52 19.03 2.30
N GLU A 161 -2.21 18.83 2.09
CA GLU A 161 -1.38 19.68 1.26
C GLU A 161 -0.39 18.84 0.48
N LEU A 162 -0.20 19.13 -0.81
CA LEU A 162 0.85 18.53 -1.61
C LEU A 162 2.21 19.00 -1.15
N LEU A 163 3.20 18.11 -1.10
CA LEU A 163 4.58 18.50 -0.77
C LEU A 163 5.09 19.56 -1.76
N GLU A 164 5.56 20.65 -1.26
CA GLU A 164 6.25 21.67 -2.06
C GLU A 164 7.73 21.36 -2.21
N LYS A 165 8.36 20.89 -1.13
CA LYS A 165 9.78 20.55 -1.07
C LYS A 165 9.96 19.26 -0.28
N LEU A 166 10.98 18.51 -0.63
CA LEU A 166 11.50 17.46 0.25
C LEU A 166 12.48 18.10 1.23
N ALA A 167 12.31 17.85 2.52
CA ALA A 167 13.24 18.33 3.51
C ALA A 167 14.54 17.50 3.44
N ALA A 168 15.67 18.20 3.50
CA ALA A 168 16.97 17.56 3.62
C ALA A 168 17.30 17.23 5.08
N LYS A 169 18.41 16.54 5.25
CA LYS A 169 19.06 16.30 6.55
C LYS A 169 19.20 17.60 7.33
N GLU A 170 18.90 17.56 8.62
CA GLU A 170 18.98 18.69 9.52
C GLU A 170 18.04 19.87 9.19
N GLY A 171 16.89 19.58 8.53
CA GLY A 171 15.87 20.59 8.23
C GLY A 171 16.21 21.52 7.06
N LYS A 172 17.27 21.25 6.31
CA LYS A 172 17.60 21.98 5.08
C LYS A 172 16.86 21.36 3.89
N ALA A 173 16.36 22.18 2.98
CA ALA A 173 15.77 21.71 1.73
C ALA A 173 16.82 21.01 0.86
N LEU A 174 16.44 19.94 0.15
CA LEU A 174 17.32 19.21 -0.77
C LEU A 174 17.76 20.07 -1.95
N SER A 175 16.91 20.99 -2.37
CA SER A 175 17.22 22.02 -3.34
C SER A 175 16.53 23.33 -2.95
N ASP A 176 17.02 24.45 -3.46
CA ASP A 176 16.35 25.73 -3.33
C ASP A 176 15.04 25.79 -4.10
N LYS A 177 14.82 24.84 -5.02
CA LYS A 177 13.60 24.75 -5.87
C LYS A 177 12.50 23.95 -5.20
N THR A 178 11.26 24.37 -5.44
CA THR A 178 10.07 23.56 -5.19
C THR A 178 9.99 22.41 -6.18
N ILE A 179 9.15 21.42 -5.92
CA ILE A 179 8.88 20.31 -6.84
C ILE A 179 8.33 20.86 -8.19
N ASP A 180 7.45 21.86 -8.15
CA ASP A 180 6.87 22.45 -9.36
C ASP A 180 7.89 23.29 -10.14
N GLU A 181 8.85 23.92 -9.48
CA GLU A 181 9.97 24.61 -10.16
C GLU A 181 10.98 23.62 -10.77
N ALA A 182 11.18 22.46 -10.12
CA ALA A 182 12.05 21.41 -10.63
C ALA A 182 11.41 20.63 -11.80
N PHE A 183 10.09 20.43 -11.73
CA PHE A 183 9.30 19.67 -12.70
C PHE A 183 8.04 20.47 -13.14
N PRO A 184 8.20 21.57 -13.91
CA PRO A 184 7.08 22.45 -14.26
C PRO A 184 5.97 21.76 -15.07
N ASP A 185 6.29 20.70 -15.79
CA ASP A 185 5.32 19.90 -16.53
C ASP A 185 4.53 18.92 -15.66
N TYR A 186 4.91 18.73 -14.39
CA TYR A 186 4.17 17.86 -13.46
C TYR A 186 2.78 18.38 -13.15
N GLN A 187 2.57 19.69 -13.12
CA GLN A 187 1.28 20.37 -13.08
C GLN A 187 0.27 19.74 -12.13
N ARG A 188 0.63 19.55 -10.87
CA ARG A 188 -0.23 18.96 -9.86
C ARG A 188 -1.47 19.83 -9.61
N ARG A 189 -2.67 19.28 -9.82
CA ARG A 189 -3.92 20.02 -9.67
C ARG A 189 -4.93 19.26 -8.85
N LEU A 190 -5.55 19.96 -7.89
CA LEU A 190 -6.64 19.45 -7.08
C LEU A 190 -7.97 19.84 -7.69
N SER A 191 -8.95 18.94 -7.66
CA SER A 191 -10.34 19.20 -8.03
C SER A 191 -11.28 18.47 -7.09
N ALA A 192 -12.29 19.18 -6.58
CA ALA A 192 -13.28 18.65 -5.66
C ALA A 192 -14.32 17.79 -6.40
N THR A 193 -14.78 16.73 -5.73
CA THR A 193 -15.96 15.95 -6.09
C THR A 193 -16.96 15.99 -4.92
N PRO A 194 -18.24 15.62 -5.10
CA PRO A 194 -19.22 15.66 -4.01
C PRO A 194 -18.84 14.78 -2.81
N ASP A 195 -18.08 13.73 -3.03
CA ASP A 195 -17.69 12.72 -2.04
C ASP A 195 -16.18 12.68 -1.78
N GLY A 196 -15.42 13.67 -2.27
CA GLY A 196 -13.98 13.70 -2.07
C GLY A 196 -13.23 14.64 -3.00
N LEU A 197 -12.10 14.19 -3.53
CA LEU A 197 -11.30 15.00 -4.45
C LEU A 197 -10.41 14.14 -5.36
N THR A 198 -9.91 14.77 -6.43
CA THR A 198 -8.95 14.19 -7.37
C THR A 198 -7.72 15.09 -7.47
N VAL A 199 -6.55 14.50 -7.44
CA VAL A 199 -5.27 15.10 -7.85
C VAL A 199 -4.92 14.58 -9.23
N SER A 200 -4.72 15.45 -10.20
CA SER A 200 -4.23 15.11 -11.54
C SER A 200 -2.78 15.56 -11.72
N PHE A 201 -2.06 14.85 -12.56
CA PHE A 201 -0.63 15.06 -12.81
C PHE A 201 -0.39 15.24 -14.30
N GLY A 202 0.47 16.20 -14.65
CA GLY A 202 0.93 16.43 -16.03
C GLY A 202 1.94 15.37 -16.48
N LYS A 203 2.35 15.47 -17.75
CA LYS A 203 3.34 14.56 -18.35
C LYS A 203 4.76 15.03 -18.02
N VAL A 204 5.54 14.17 -17.37
CA VAL A 204 6.96 14.40 -17.08
C VAL A 204 7.78 13.24 -17.60
N ARG A 205 8.97 13.53 -18.12
CA ARG A 205 9.95 12.56 -18.61
C ARG A 205 11.36 12.86 -18.08
N ALA A 206 11.46 13.16 -16.79
CA ALA A 206 12.74 13.31 -16.11
C ALA A 206 13.26 11.92 -15.73
N ALA A 207 14.04 11.32 -16.62
CA ALA A 207 14.63 10.00 -16.38
C ALA A 207 15.43 10.00 -15.08
N SER A 208 15.27 8.96 -14.29
CA SER A 208 15.83 8.76 -12.95
C SER A 208 15.22 9.60 -11.82
N ASP A 209 14.26 10.47 -12.09
CA ASP A 209 13.61 11.29 -11.05
C ASP A 209 12.09 11.11 -11.02
N LEU A 210 11.40 11.50 -12.10
CA LEU A 210 9.95 11.49 -12.16
C LEU A 210 9.47 11.21 -13.59
N MET A 211 8.62 10.20 -13.74
CA MET A 211 8.02 9.87 -15.02
C MET A 211 6.52 9.63 -14.87
N THR A 212 5.72 10.41 -15.60
CA THR A 212 4.25 10.32 -15.62
C THR A 212 3.71 10.49 -17.03
N SER A 213 2.62 9.79 -17.35
CA SER A 213 1.98 9.82 -18.67
C SER A 213 1.23 11.13 -18.97
N GLY A 214 0.89 11.90 -17.94
CA GLY A 214 -0.05 13.01 -18.02
C GLY A 214 -1.52 12.60 -17.84
N GLU A 215 -1.80 11.31 -17.70
CA GLU A 215 -3.15 10.77 -17.46
C GLU A 215 -3.33 10.26 -16.03
N SER A 216 -2.25 10.23 -15.25
CA SER A 216 -2.27 9.69 -13.89
C SER A 216 -3.09 10.58 -12.94
N GLN A 217 -3.75 9.93 -11.99
CA GLN A 217 -4.61 10.58 -11.01
C GLN A 217 -4.47 9.88 -9.65
N TYR A 218 -4.63 10.67 -8.58
CA TYR A 218 -4.90 10.14 -7.26
C TYR A 218 -6.29 10.60 -6.83
N GLN A 219 -7.15 9.68 -6.43
CA GLN A 219 -8.56 9.95 -6.12
C GLN A 219 -8.88 9.55 -4.69
N ILE A 220 -9.67 10.39 -4.02
CA ILE A 220 -10.28 10.12 -2.71
C ILE A 220 -11.79 10.11 -2.90
N HIS A 221 -12.46 9.03 -2.45
CA HIS A 221 -13.91 8.96 -2.37
C HIS A 221 -14.35 8.50 -0.98
N ARG A 222 -15.37 9.13 -0.43
CA ARG A 222 -15.93 8.86 0.90
C ARG A 222 -17.35 8.31 0.81
N SER A 223 -17.76 7.58 1.83
CA SER A 223 -19.13 7.08 2.00
C SER A 223 -20.13 8.17 2.42
N LEU A 224 -19.69 9.43 2.50
CA LEU A 224 -20.53 10.57 2.81
C LEU A 224 -20.18 11.76 1.91
N VAL A 225 -21.14 12.67 1.73
CA VAL A 225 -20.92 13.94 1.03
C VAL A 225 -20.13 14.90 1.92
N THR A 226 -19.18 15.61 1.35
CA THR A 226 -18.36 16.60 2.04
C THR A 226 -18.41 17.95 1.33
N GLU A 227 -18.34 19.03 2.09
CA GLU A 227 -18.05 20.36 1.55
C GLU A 227 -16.53 20.52 1.43
N THR A 228 -16.03 20.60 0.20
CA THR A 228 -14.59 20.68 -0.07
C THR A 228 -14.20 22.04 -0.63
N ARG A 229 -13.20 22.66 -0.02
CA ARG A 229 -12.57 23.92 -0.46
C ARG A 229 -11.11 23.63 -0.83
N ILE A 230 -10.69 24.22 -1.96
CA ILE A 230 -9.33 24.07 -2.49
C ILE A 230 -8.70 25.46 -2.58
N ASP A 231 -7.47 25.58 -2.12
CA ASP A 231 -6.62 26.75 -2.23
C ASP A 231 -5.21 26.32 -2.69
N GLY A 232 -4.94 26.48 -3.98
CA GLY A 232 -3.69 26.00 -4.59
C GLY A 232 -3.49 24.51 -4.40
N HIS A 233 -2.47 24.13 -3.66
CA HIS A 233 -2.10 22.74 -3.33
C HIS A 233 -2.70 22.22 -2.02
N ARG A 234 -3.58 23.01 -1.38
CA ARG A 234 -4.25 22.66 -0.12
C ARG A 234 -5.71 22.38 -0.34
N PHE A 235 -6.28 21.53 0.48
CA PHE A 235 -7.71 21.36 0.56
C PHE A 235 -8.17 21.22 2.02
N THR A 236 -9.44 21.52 2.21
CA THR A 236 -10.18 21.22 3.43
C THR A 236 -11.54 20.67 3.05
N SER A 237 -11.90 19.51 3.58
CA SER A 237 -13.22 18.91 3.42
C SER A 237 -13.89 18.80 4.77
N SER A 238 -15.20 19.09 4.87
CA SER A 238 -15.93 19.02 6.13
C SER A 238 -17.25 18.29 5.99
N ALA A 239 -17.68 17.66 7.09
CA ALA A 239 -19.01 17.07 7.24
C ALA A 239 -19.40 16.99 8.73
N GLU A 240 -20.70 16.97 9.00
CA GLU A 240 -21.25 16.77 10.34
C GLU A 240 -21.76 15.34 10.51
N ILE A 241 -21.56 14.76 11.69
CA ILE A 241 -22.17 13.50 12.11
C ILE A 241 -22.93 13.68 13.43
N ARG A 242 -24.02 12.92 13.61
CA ARG A 242 -24.92 13.11 14.77
C ARG A 242 -24.54 12.26 16.00
N GLY A 243 -23.52 11.42 15.90
CA GLY A 243 -23.11 10.50 16.96
C GLY A 243 -22.20 9.41 16.41
N SER A 244 -22.20 8.24 17.05
CA SER A 244 -21.40 7.11 16.61
C SER A 244 -21.72 6.70 15.17
N THR A 245 -20.69 6.48 14.36
CA THR A 245 -20.84 6.10 12.96
C THR A 245 -19.59 5.35 12.45
N THR A 246 -19.74 4.64 11.34
CA THR A 246 -18.62 4.09 10.59
C THR A 246 -18.60 4.73 9.20
N LEU A 247 -17.46 5.28 8.84
CA LEU A 247 -17.21 5.91 7.55
C LEU A 247 -16.20 5.06 6.77
N TYR A 248 -16.33 5.11 5.45
CA TYR A 248 -15.41 4.44 4.54
C TYR A 248 -14.84 5.45 3.56
N THR A 249 -13.53 5.36 3.34
CA THR A 249 -12.81 6.20 2.36
C THR A 249 -11.97 5.30 1.48
N THR A 250 -12.00 5.52 0.18
CA THR A 250 -11.10 4.88 -0.78
C THR A 250 -10.04 5.84 -1.26
N TYR A 251 -8.82 5.33 -1.41
CA TYR A 251 -7.69 6.04 -2.01
C TYR A 251 -7.23 5.24 -3.22
N SER A 252 -7.23 5.86 -4.39
CA SER A 252 -6.91 5.18 -5.63
C SER A 252 -5.81 5.90 -6.40
N HIS A 253 -4.75 5.18 -6.80
CA HIS A 253 -3.73 5.69 -7.71
C HIS A 253 -3.87 5.01 -9.08
N LEU A 254 -4.13 5.81 -10.08
CA LEU A 254 -4.52 5.40 -11.42
C LEU A 254 -3.53 6.02 -12.41
N LEU A 255 -2.80 5.19 -13.14
CA LEU A 255 -1.69 5.63 -13.99
C LEU A 255 -2.14 6.06 -15.39
N THR A 256 -3.33 5.59 -15.82
CA THR A 256 -3.88 5.90 -17.14
C THR A 256 -5.37 6.21 -17.05
N ALA A 257 -5.89 6.95 -18.04
CA ALA A 257 -7.32 7.23 -18.17
C ALA A 257 -8.15 5.94 -18.31
N GLU A 258 -7.60 4.89 -18.91
CA GLU A 258 -8.26 3.59 -19.00
C GLU A 258 -8.41 2.94 -17.62
N GLN A 259 -7.36 2.94 -16.81
CA GLN A 259 -7.43 2.46 -15.42
C GLN A 259 -8.46 3.25 -14.63
N ALA A 260 -8.51 4.59 -14.78
CA ALA A 260 -9.49 5.43 -14.11
C ALA A 260 -10.94 5.05 -14.50
N ARG A 261 -11.20 4.77 -15.77
CA ARG A 261 -12.52 4.30 -16.22
C ARG A 261 -12.92 2.94 -15.63
N ARG A 262 -11.98 1.99 -15.62
CA ARG A 262 -12.22 0.64 -15.07
C ARG A 262 -12.43 0.67 -13.56
N GLU A 263 -11.57 1.39 -12.83
CA GLU A 263 -11.61 1.43 -11.37
C GLU A 263 -12.82 2.16 -10.82
N LYS A 264 -13.44 3.07 -11.60
CA LYS A 264 -14.66 3.79 -11.17
C LYS A 264 -15.81 2.88 -10.72
N ALA A 265 -16.01 1.75 -11.40
CA ALA A 265 -17.03 0.76 -11.01
C ALA A 265 -16.59 0.00 -9.74
N GLN A 266 -15.30 -0.34 -9.65
CA GLN A 266 -14.70 -1.01 -8.50
C GLN A 266 -14.78 -0.16 -7.23
N ILE A 267 -14.43 1.13 -7.32
CA ILE A 267 -14.54 2.08 -6.19
C ILE A 267 -15.98 2.14 -5.65
N ARG A 268 -16.97 2.23 -6.54
CA ARG A 268 -18.38 2.22 -6.13
C ARG A 268 -18.78 0.93 -5.44
N ASP A 269 -18.32 -0.21 -5.94
CA ASP A 269 -18.60 -1.51 -5.34
C ASP A 269 -17.92 -1.66 -3.96
N ILE A 270 -16.67 -1.19 -3.83
CA ILE A 270 -15.96 -1.18 -2.55
C ILE A 270 -16.72 -0.36 -1.50
N LEU A 271 -17.17 0.86 -1.85
CA LEU A 271 -17.93 1.71 -0.94
C LEU A 271 -19.34 1.18 -0.65
N ALA A 272 -19.95 0.43 -1.56
CA ALA A 272 -21.26 -0.20 -1.36
C ALA A 272 -21.18 -1.46 -0.49
N ARG A 273 -20.07 -2.19 -0.49
CA ARG A 273 -19.87 -3.45 0.21
C ARG A 273 -18.54 -3.51 0.98
N PRO A 274 -18.21 -2.50 1.80
CA PRO A 274 -16.88 -2.38 2.40
C PRO A 274 -16.51 -3.58 3.27
N ALA A 275 -17.46 -4.13 4.04
CA ALA A 275 -17.25 -5.29 4.89
C ALA A 275 -16.73 -6.51 4.11
N TYR A 276 -17.23 -6.74 2.89
CA TYR A 276 -16.75 -7.82 2.03
C TYR A 276 -15.24 -7.69 1.74
N TYR A 277 -14.79 -6.48 1.37
CA TYR A 277 -13.39 -6.24 1.02
C TYR A 277 -12.46 -6.28 2.25
N LEU A 278 -12.93 -5.79 3.39
CA LEU A 278 -12.18 -5.86 4.65
C LEU A 278 -11.98 -7.31 5.07
N THR A 279 -13.06 -8.11 5.10
CA THR A 279 -13.00 -9.54 5.45
C THR A 279 -12.13 -10.32 4.45
N ALA A 280 -12.31 -10.10 3.15
CA ALA A 280 -11.49 -10.76 2.13
C ALA A 280 -9.99 -10.46 2.29
N SER A 281 -9.63 -9.24 2.68
CA SER A 281 -8.24 -8.88 2.99
C SER A 281 -7.72 -9.62 4.23
N GLU A 282 -8.52 -9.74 5.30
CA GLU A 282 -8.16 -10.47 6.52
C GLU A 282 -7.95 -11.96 6.22
N GLU A 283 -8.92 -12.61 5.61
CA GLU A 283 -8.87 -14.03 5.26
C GLU A 283 -7.68 -14.36 4.35
N ARG A 284 -7.37 -13.47 3.40
CA ARG A 284 -6.23 -13.62 2.50
C ARG A 284 -4.90 -13.61 3.28
N TRP A 285 -4.72 -12.66 4.19
CA TRP A 285 -3.50 -12.54 4.98
C TRP A 285 -3.36 -13.68 5.99
N ASP A 286 -4.45 -14.05 6.66
CA ASP A 286 -4.44 -15.23 7.54
C ASP A 286 -4.08 -16.50 6.76
N GLY A 287 -4.60 -16.63 5.53
CA GLY A 287 -4.25 -17.72 4.64
C GLY A 287 -2.77 -17.72 4.21
N TYR A 288 -2.15 -16.55 3.98
CA TYR A 288 -0.72 -16.45 3.70
C TYR A 288 0.12 -16.88 4.91
N LEU A 289 -0.25 -16.42 6.10
CA LEU A 289 0.45 -16.78 7.32
C LEU A 289 0.32 -18.26 7.65
N GLN A 290 -0.87 -18.83 7.54
CA GLN A 290 -1.09 -20.26 7.77
C GLN A 290 -0.22 -21.14 6.85
N LYS A 291 -0.09 -20.76 5.58
CA LYS A 291 0.74 -21.50 4.60
C LYS A 291 2.23 -21.27 4.83
N GLY A 292 2.64 -20.01 5.03
CA GLY A 292 4.04 -19.63 5.14
C GLY A 292 4.68 -19.97 6.49
N LEU A 293 3.88 -20.16 7.55
CA LEU A 293 4.32 -20.50 8.90
C LEU A 293 4.04 -21.98 9.26
N SER A 294 4.21 -22.87 8.32
CA SER A 294 3.86 -24.28 8.46
C SER A 294 4.88 -25.11 9.25
N ASN A 295 6.04 -24.55 9.64
CA ASN A 295 7.04 -25.28 10.44
C ASN A 295 6.66 -25.23 11.94
N PRO A 296 6.26 -26.37 12.55
CA PRO A 296 5.87 -26.41 13.96
C PRO A 296 7.04 -26.23 14.94
N ASP A 297 8.27 -26.45 14.47
CA ASP A 297 9.50 -26.37 15.28
C ASP A 297 10.16 -24.98 15.20
N ALA A 298 9.54 -24.02 14.50
CA ALA A 298 10.08 -22.68 14.37
C ALA A 298 10.06 -21.92 15.71
N THR A 299 11.17 -21.28 16.05
CA THR A 299 11.22 -20.38 17.21
C THR A 299 10.38 -19.12 16.97
N ALA A 300 10.10 -18.36 18.02
CA ALA A 300 9.38 -17.09 17.90
C ALA A 300 10.10 -16.09 16.98
N GLU A 301 11.44 -16.04 17.05
CA GLU A 301 12.27 -15.21 16.18
C GLU A 301 12.22 -15.66 14.73
N GLN A 302 12.31 -16.96 14.46
CA GLN A 302 12.18 -17.53 13.12
C GLN A 302 10.81 -17.24 12.53
N THR A 303 9.75 -17.41 13.34
CA THR A 303 8.38 -17.07 12.94
C THR A 303 8.26 -15.58 12.60
N ARG A 304 8.80 -14.69 13.43
CA ARG A 304 8.78 -13.25 13.17
C ARG A 304 9.55 -12.87 11.88
N VAL A 305 10.70 -13.51 11.63
CA VAL A 305 11.47 -13.31 10.38
C VAL A 305 10.66 -13.81 9.17
N ALA A 306 9.99 -14.94 9.27
CA ALA A 306 9.14 -15.46 8.20
C ALA A 306 7.96 -14.52 7.90
N VAL A 307 7.29 -14.00 8.93
CA VAL A 307 6.23 -12.98 8.76
C VAL A 307 6.79 -11.73 8.07
N LYS A 308 7.97 -11.24 8.49
CA LYS A 308 8.63 -10.10 7.85
C LYS A 308 8.90 -10.37 6.36
N ALA A 309 9.37 -11.55 6.01
CA ALA A 309 9.61 -11.95 4.62
C ALA A 309 8.31 -11.96 3.80
N ILE A 310 7.22 -12.51 4.34
CA ILE A 310 5.89 -12.50 3.70
C ILE A 310 5.39 -11.07 3.47
N GLU A 311 5.48 -10.20 4.49
CA GLU A 311 5.09 -8.79 4.36
C GLU A 311 5.95 -8.05 3.33
N THR A 312 7.27 -8.29 3.31
CA THR A 312 8.20 -7.68 2.35
C THR A 312 7.89 -8.08 0.92
N LEU A 313 7.69 -9.38 0.66
CA LEU A 313 7.37 -9.88 -0.68
C LEU A 313 6.02 -9.35 -1.17
N ASN A 314 4.99 -9.30 -0.31
CA ASN A 314 3.71 -8.68 -0.67
C ASN A 314 3.84 -7.16 -0.89
N GLY A 315 4.64 -6.47 -0.10
CA GLY A 315 4.95 -5.04 -0.28
C GLY A 315 5.69 -4.76 -1.60
N ASN A 316 6.56 -5.66 -2.04
CA ASN A 316 7.31 -5.56 -3.29
C ASN A 316 6.55 -6.10 -4.51
N TRP A 317 5.42 -6.74 -4.34
CA TRP A 317 4.57 -7.20 -5.43
C TRP A 317 3.89 -6.02 -6.15
N ARG A 318 3.91 -6.06 -7.50
CA ARG A 318 3.23 -5.08 -8.38
C ARG A 318 2.27 -5.80 -9.33
N ALA A 319 1.07 -5.24 -9.44
CA ALA A 319 0.10 -5.67 -10.45
C ALA A 319 0.53 -5.18 -11.84
N PRO A 320 0.05 -5.82 -12.91
CA PRO A 320 0.38 -5.44 -14.28
C PRO A 320 0.17 -3.95 -14.56
N GLY A 321 1.10 -3.39 -15.33
CA GLY A 321 1.04 -2.00 -15.75
C GLY A 321 2.11 -1.70 -16.80
N GLY A 322 1.76 -0.91 -17.82
CA GLY A 322 2.66 -0.58 -18.93
C GLY A 322 3.21 -1.81 -19.63
N ALA A 323 4.52 -1.90 -19.74
CA ALA A 323 5.23 -3.03 -20.32
C ALA A 323 5.31 -4.26 -19.41
N VAL A 324 4.99 -4.13 -18.14
CA VAL A 324 4.92 -5.26 -17.20
C VAL A 324 3.54 -5.92 -17.33
N HIS A 325 3.50 -7.02 -18.10
CA HIS A 325 2.24 -7.65 -18.51
C HIS A 325 1.64 -8.60 -17.48
N TYR A 326 2.43 -9.04 -16.51
CA TYR A 326 2.05 -9.98 -15.46
C TYR A 326 2.35 -9.39 -14.09
N HIS A 327 1.79 -9.97 -13.05
CA HIS A 327 2.21 -9.64 -11.70
C HIS A 327 3.69 -9.94 -11.51
N THR A 328 4.41 -9.03 -10.88
CA THR A 328 5.84 -9.15 -10.63
C THR A 328 6.19 -8.73 -9.21
N VAL A 329 7.35 -9.14 -8.74
CA VAL A 329 7.90 -8.72 -7.46
C VAL A 329 9.18 -7.94 -7.74
N THR A 330 9.20 -6.67 -7.36
CA THR A 330 10.40 -5.84 -7.48
C THR A 330 11.39 -6.14 -6.35
N PRO A 331 12.70 -5.97 -6.54
CA PRO A 331 13.67 -6.16 -5.46
C PRO A 331 13.47 -5.23 -4.27
N SER A 332 13.07 -3.99 -4.52
CA SER A 332 12.78 -3.00 -3.48
C SER A 332 11.78 -1.96 -3.99
N VAL A 333 10.83 -1.56 -3.12
CA VAL A 333 9.90 -0.45 -3.43
C VAL A 333 10.57 0.90 -3.26
N THR A 334 11.42 1.03 -2.27
CA THR A 334 12.02 2.31 -1.85
C THR A 334 13.46 2.50 -2.35
N GLY A 335 14.10 1.45 -2.84
CA GLY A 335 15.42 1.56 -3.45
C GLY A 335 15.33 2.20 -4.83
N ARG A 336 15.97 3.34 -5.04
CA ARG A 336 15.85 4.14 -6.27
C ARG A 336 16.08 3.34 -7.53
N TRP A 337 17.15 2.58 -7.61
CA TRP A 337 17.51 1.79 -8.79
C TRP A 337 16.71 0.50 -8.98
N PHE A 338 15.93 0.11 -7.97
CA PHE A 338 15.20 -1.14 -7.93
C PHE A 338 13.70 -0.94 -7.70
N SER A 339 13.25 0.32 -7.67
CA SER A 339 11.91 0.66 -7.21
C SER A 339 10.82 0.31 -8.21
N GLY A 340 9.70 0.13 -7.64
CA GLY A 340 8.37 0.28 -8.17
C GLY A 340 7.97 -0.78 -9.18
N ASN A 341 8.43 -0.64 -10.38
CA ASN A 341 7.91 -1.35 -11.54
C ASN A 341 8.98 -2.12 -12.31
N GLN A 342 10.17 -2.25 -11.74
CA GLN A 342 11.28 -2.93 -12.38
C GLN A 342 11.33 -4.40 -11.97
N THR A 343 11.43 -5.27 -12.97
CA THR A 343 11.55 -6.72 -12.80
C THR A 343 12.96 -7.15 -13.19
N TRP A 344 13.64 -7.79 -12.26
CA TRP A 344 15.01 -8.25 -12.45
C TRP A 344 15.03 -9.79 -12.43
N PRO A 345 15.44 -10.48 -13.49
CA PRO A 345 15.40 -11.94 -13.60
C PRO A 345 16.12 -12.68 -12.47
N TRP A 346 17.28 -12.19 -12.07
CA TRP A 346 18.11 -12.83 -11.03
C TRP A 346 17.51 -12.68 -9.61
N ASP A 347 16.64 -11.70 -9.37
CA ASP A 347 15.83 -11.61 -8.15
C ASP A 347 14.55 -12.43 -8.27
N THR A 348 13.93 -12.41 -9.44
CA THR A 348 12.60 -12.97 -9.70
C THR A 348 12.48 -14.43 -9.32
N TRP A 349 13.48 -15.27 -9.65
CA TRP A 349 13.39 -16.70 -9.33
C TRP A 349 13.51 -16.96 -7.82
N LYS A 350 14.30 -16.17 -7.08
CA LYS A 350 14.42 -16.26 -5.62
C LYS A 350 13.12 -15.81 -4.94
N GLN A 351 12.58 -14.70 -5.40
CA GLN A 351 11.30 -14.16 -4.91
C GLN A 351 10.15 -15.13 -5.22
N ALA A 352 10.09 -15.68 -6.42
CA ALA A 352 9.09 -16.67 -6.80
C ALA A 352 9.21 -17.95 -5.97
N TYR A 353 10.43 -18.44 -5.70
CA TYR A 353 10.65 -19.59 -4.83
C TYR A 353 10.07 -19.33 -3.42
N ALA A 354 10.37 -18.18 -2.84
CA ALA A 354 9.86 -17.82 -1.52
C ALA A 354 8.33 -17.63 -1.52
N MET A 355 7.77 -16.94 -2.52
CA MET A 355 6.34 -16.75 -2.64
C MET A 355 5.56 -18.04 -2.90
N ALA A 356 6.15 -19.04 -3.52
CA ALA A 356 5.48 -20.31 -3.78
C ALA A 356 4.99 -21.00 -2.50
N HIS A 357 5.58 -20.72 -1.35
CA HIS A 357 5.17 -21.27 -0.06
C HIS A 357 3.84 -20.72 0.45
N PHE A 358 3.44 -19.49 0.05
CA PHE A 358 2.22 -18.88 0.57
C PHE A 358 1.31 -18.29 -0.52
N ASN A 359 1.86 -17.87 -1.67
CA ASN A 359 1.13 -17.30 -2.80
C ASN A 359 1.66 -17.85 -4.14
N PRO A 360 1.43 -19.14 -4.46
CA PRO A 360 1.98 -19.81 -5.64
C PRO A 360 1.51 -19.21 -6.97
N ASP A 361 0.35 -18.56 -7.01
CA ASP A 361 -0.14 -17.96 -8.25
C ASP A 361 0.66 -16.72 -8.62
N ILE A 362 0.97 -15.85 -7.66
CA ILE A 362 1.85 -14.71 -7.89
C ILE A 362 3.30 -15.18 -8.16
N ALA A 363 3.76 -16.26 -7.53
CA ALA A 363 5.06 -16.85 -7.85
C ALA A 363 5.17 -17.24 -9.34
N LYS A 364 4.13 -17.86 -9.90
CA LYS A 364 4.07 -18.22 -11.33
C LYS A 364 4.01 -16.99 -12.23
N GLU A 365 3.19 -15.99 -11.85
CA GLU A 365 3.07 -14.74 -12.58
C GLU A 365 4.41 -13.97 -12.63
N ASN A 366 5.14 -13.94 -11.52
CA ASN A 366 6.46 -13.31 -11.44
C ASN A 366 7.46 -13.93 -12.43
N ILE A 367 7.47 -15.26 -12.58
CA ILE A 367 8.29 -15.95 -13.60
C ILE A 367 7.79 -15.61 -15.01
N ARG A 368 6.48 -15.62 -15.25
CA ARG A 368 5.90 -15.27 -16.55
C ARG A 368 6.22 -13.84 -16.96
N ALA A 369 6.27 -12.91 -16.02
CA ALA A 369 6.60 -11.51 -16.27
C ALA A 369 7.95 -11.39 -17.00
N VAL A 370 8.95 -12.10 -16.53
CA VAL A 370 10.30 -12.11 -17.10
C VAL A 370 10.31 -12.77 -18.49
N PHE A 371 9.75 -13.97 -18.61
CA PHE A 371 9.73 -14.71 -19.89
C PHE A 371 8.82 -14.08 -20.95
N SER A 372 7.88 -13.22 -20.58
CA SER A 372 7.05 -12.48 -21.54
C SER A 372 7.87 -11.57 -22.46
N TRP A 373 9.05 -11.16 -21.99
CA TRP A 373 10.00 -10.32 -22.72
C TRP A 373 11.20 -11.07 -23.30
N GLN A 374 11.19 -12.40 -23.25
CA GLN A 374 12.21 -13.20 -23.91
C GLN A 374 12.28 -12.84 -25.40
N ILE A 375 13.47 -12.50 -25.89
CA ILE A 375 13.72 -12.12 -27.28
C ILE A 375 13.33 -13.27 -28.21
N LYS A 376 12.56 -12.96 -29.24
CA LYS A 376 12.11 -13.91 -30.26
C LYS A 376 12.97 -13.82 -31.52
N ALA A 377 12.99 -14.90 -32.33
CA ALA A 377 13.73 -14.89 -33.62
C ALA A 377 13.22 -13.84 -34.62
N ASN A 378 12.00 -13.33 -34.42
CA ASN A 378 11.43 -12.25 -35.22
C ASN A 378 11.48 -10.87 -34.55
N ASP A 379 12.30 -10.73 -33.50
CA ASP A 379 12.53 -9.43 -32.86
C ASP A 379 13.08 -8.43 -33.88
N LYS A 380 12.57 -7.19 -33.84
CA LYS A 380 12.95 -6.17 -34.85
C LYS A 380 14.32 -5.53 -34.61
N VAL A 381 14.79 -5.57 -33.37
CA VAL A 381 16.01 -4.91 -32.91
C VAL A 381 17.16 -5.90 -32.72
N ARG A 382 16.85 -7.05 -32.08
CA ARG A 382 17.85 -8.04 -31.63
C ARG A 382 17.50 -9.48 -32.05
N PRO A 383 17.18 -9.78 -33.31
CA PRO A 383 16.81 -11.13 -33.71
C PRO A 383 17.93 -12.18 -33.51
N GLN A 384 19.19 -11.72 -33.50
CA GLN A 384 20.37 -12.57 -33.24
C GLN A 384 20.43 -13.08 -31.78
N ASP A 385 19.74 -12.42 -30.86
CA ASP A 385 19.71 -12.76 -29.43
C ASP A 385 18.46 -13.57 -29.06
N ALA A 386 17.85 -14.25 -30.01
CA ALA A 386 16.67 -15.08 -29.79
C ALA A 386 16.88 -16.08 -28.66
N GLY A 387 15.99 -16.09 -27.69
CA GLY A 387 16.08 -16.89 -26.47
C GLY A 387 16.65 -16.15 -25.26
N PHE A 388 17.26 -14.99 -25.45
CA PHE A 388 17.76 -14.17 -24.35
C PHE A 388 16.61 -13.59 -23.51
N VAL A 389 16.78 -13.58 -22.20
CA VAL A 389 15.85 -12.94 -21.25
C VAL A 389 16.50 -11.64 -20.78
N PRO A 390 15.84 -10.49 -20.94
CA PRO A 390 16.39 -9.20 -20.52
C PRO A 390 16.74 -9.14 -19.05
N ASP A 391 17.82 -8.47 -18.69
CA ASP A 391 18.27 -8.29 -17.31
C ASP A 391 17.39 -7.32 -16.51
N LEU A 392 16.64 -6.48 -17.20
CA LEU A 392 15.70 -5.54 -16.60
C LEU A 392 14.47 -5.39 -17.49
N ILE A 393 13.29 -5.46 -16.88
CA ILE A 393 12.02 -5.09 -17.51
C ILE A 393 11.42 -3.95 -16.69
N ALA A 394 11.26 -2.78 -17.33
CA ALA A 394 10.64 -1.62 -16.72
C ALA A 394 9.24 -1.36 -17.31
N TRP A 395 8.39 -0.65 -16.58
CA TRP A 395 7.10 -0.17 -17.07
C TRP A 395 7.23 0.59 -18.38
N ASN A 396 8.22 1.46 -18.43
CA ASN A 396 8.36 2.44 -19.48
C ASN A 396 9.26 1.93 -20.57
N LEU A 397 8.67 1.68 -21.74
CA LEU A 397 9.37 1.34 -22.96
C LEU A 397 9.82 2.59 -23.74
N SER A 398 10.14 3.70 -23.07
CA SER A 398 10.45 4.93 -23.76
C SER A 398 11.87 4.95 -24.37
N PRO A 399 12.06 5.67 -25.48
CA PRO A 399 13.37 5.85 -26.09
C PRO A 399 14.41 6.49 -25.15
N GLU A 400 13.98 7.30 -24.18
CA GLU A 400 14.84 7.95 -23.21
C GLU A 400 15.58 6.97 -22.31
N ARG A 401 15.11 5.72 -22.28
CA ARG A 401 15.66 4.64 -21.47
C ARG A 401 16.39 3.55 -22.26
N GLY A 402 16.82 3.82 -23.48
CA GLY A 402 17.53 2.86 -24.29
C GLY A 402 16.72 2.24 -25.42
N GLY A 403 15.52 2.75 -25.66
CA GLY A 403 14.80 2.64 -26.93
C GLY A 403 13.88 1.45 -27.11
N ASP A 404 14.15 0.30 -26.52
CA ASP A 404 13.38 -0.93 -26.73
C ASP A 404 12.68 -1.41 -25.47
N GLY A 405 12.52 -0.50 -24.54
CA GLY A 405 11.63 -0.73 -23.44
C GLY A 405 12.12 -1.59 -22.32
N GLY A 406 13.21 -1.23 -21.73
CA GLY A 406 13.66 -1.88 -20.52
C GLY A 406 14.43 -3.17 -20.78
N ASN A 407 14.94 -3.31 -21.99
CA ASN A 407 15.87 -4.39 -22.29
C ASN A 407 17.30 -3.92 -21.99
N TRP A 408 17.67 -3.93 -20.73
CA TRP A 408 19.03 -3.63 -20.30
C TRP A 408 19.87 -4.90 -20.27
N ASN A 409 21.06 -4.81 -20.82
CA ASN A 409 22.06 -5.87 -20.71
C ASN A 409 22.95 -5.67 -19.51
#